data_54d6053742998cef5069e8397b107b00
#
_entry.id   54d6053742998cef5069e8397b107b00
#
_cell.length_a   1.000
_cell.length_b   1.000
_cell.length_c   1.000
_cell.angle_alpha   90.00
_cell.angle_beta   90.00
_cell.angle_gamma   90.00
#
_symmetry.space_group_name_H-M   'P 1'
#
loop_
_entity.id
_entity.type
_entity.pdbx_description
1 polymer ?
#
loop_
_entity_poly.entity_id
_entity_poly.type
_entity_poly.pdbx_seq_one_letter_code
_entity_poly.pdbx_strand_id
1 'polypeptide(L)'
;ITLKNFKKFTSKTIKFHQGLSLLVGGNNEGKSTILHALAVWEFCKTFLVINKGQGALQDMQHIDGVGLNIDEFTPINIPDLKYLWPNLKPGGGYNLSIRCDWKINNESKHLEISLALANDRLFVKTTDSNINTDDKIPVIAYLPPFAGILDKELWQYTAQRKKLIGQGLAGAVLRNTIIDMYINNQTKRKELKGDRPKIKNSDLATLRTTDPYEQLNAVLREIFNCELFPEKFNSDFHQYVHVNIKKGSHDVNGGFNLFPNYKARDIMTEGSGFLQWLSVYTYALNEEIDVLLLDEPDAHLHCSLQMLLVSKLQNFIEKNNKQILIATHSTEIIKNTPFNLIIDVNNRSCKYLGEPSQIVSILTGLGSEYNPMLASVVRTKNILFVENESDATLLKIFANTLEIEWPHNITIWPTASKHDFRSHVIAALEVHVKDLSAMSLIDKDQSDYNNVDNRLRDKSFADKSQDVEPGRTKIYARFRKWRRSEIENYLINCAVLARAAKISEEDVQTFFSEHALVIPDT
;
A
#
# COMPACT_ATOMS: atom_id res chain seq x y z
N ILE A 1 -2.57 11.20 -16.44
CA ILE A 1 -3.54 12.24 -16.09
C ILE A 1 -2.91 13.61 -16.18
N THR A 2 -3.62 14.57 -16.73
CA THR A 2 -3.23 15.97 -16.75
C THR A 2 -4.33 16.82 -16.12
N LEU A 3 -3.97 17.62 -15.13
CA LEU A 3 -4.87 18.47 -14.35
C LEU A 3 -4.59 19.93 -14.68
N LYS A 4 -5.65 20.73 -14.89
CA LYS A 4 -5.57 22.19 -14.98
C LYS A 4 -6.57 22.81 -14.02
N ASN A 5 -6.10 23.72 -13.18
CA ASN A 5 -6.90 24.48 -12.21
C ASN A 5 -7.78 23.61 -11.28
N PHE A 6 -7.26 22.45 -10.85
CA PHE A 6 -7.99 21.55 -9.96
C PHE A 6 -7.45 21.62 -8.52
N LYS A 7 -8.28 22.06 -7.59
CA LYS A 7 -7.94 22.25 -6.16
C LYS A 7 -6.63 23.02 -5.99
N LYS A 8 -5.57 22.38 -5.50
CA LYS A 8 -4.26 23.02 -5.32
C LYS A 8 -3.40 23.06 -6.61
N PHE A 9 -3.73 22.28 -7.62
CA PHE A 9 -2.93 22.17 -8.83
C PHE A 9 -3.38 23.16 -9.93
N THR A 10 -2.54 24.13 -10.25
CA THR A 10 -2.77 25.01 -11.38
C THR A 10 -2.54 24.27 -12.71
N SER A 11 -1.45 23.51 -12.79
CA SER A 11 -1.16 22.59 -13.90
C SER A 11 -0.28 21.46 -13.39
N LYS A 12 -0.69 20.20 -13.62
CA LYS A 12 0.07 19.03 -13.19
C LYS A 12 -0.17 17.87 -14.12
N THR A 13 0.90 17.24 -14.59
CA THR A 13 0.84 15.99 -15.35
C THR A 13 1.48 14.87 -14.52
N ILE A 14 0.80 13.75 -14.39
CA ILE A 14 1.24 12.59 -13.61
C ILE A 14 1.10 11.35 -14.49
N LYS A 15 2.17 10.57 -14.58
CA LYS A 15 2.17 9.28 -15.30
C LYS A 15 2.14 8.15 -14.30
N PHE A 16 1.25 7.19 -14.50
CA PHE A 16 1.17 5.98 -13.70
C PHE A 16 1.73 4.81 -14.48
N HIS A 17 2.48 3.94 -13.79
CA HIS A 17 2.85 2.63 -14.31
C HIS A 17 1.63 1.71 -14.22
N GLN A 18 1.63 0.65 -15.03
CA GLN A 18 0.61 -0.38 -14.95
C GLN A 18 0.71 -1.10 -13.58
N GLY A 19 -0.43 -1.49 -13.03
CA GLY A 19 -0.50 -2.22 -11.77
C GLY A 19 -0.65 -1.33 -10.55
N LEU A 20 0.15 -1.56 -9.51
CA LEU A 20 0.09 -0.81 -8.25
C LEU A 20 0.91 0.47 -8.33
N SER A 21 0.35 1.56 -7.83
CA SER A 21 1.09 2.80 -7.57
C SER A 21 0.72 3.35 -6.20
N LEU A 22 1.72 3.67 -5.40
CA LEU A 22 1.56 4.22 -4.06
C LEU A 22 1.86 5.72 -4.08
N LEU A 23 0.88 6.55 -3.75
CA LEU A 23 1.03 8.01 -3.62
C LEU A 23 1.43 8.35 -2.19
N VAL A 24 2.64 8.87 -2.02
CA VAL A 24 3.21 9.20 -0.71
C VAL A 24 3.68 10.64 -0.68
N GLY A 25 3.69 11.27 0.47
CA GLY A 25 4.11 12.66 0.68
C GLY A 25 3.52 13.23 1.96
N GLY A 26 3.95 14.43 2.33
CA GLY A 26 3.45 15.12 3.52
C GLY A 26 1.95 15.40 3.51
N ASN A 27 1.45 15.89 4.64
CA ASN A 27 0.07 16.36 4.73
C ASN A 27 -0.14 17.55 3.77
N ASN A 28 -1.29 17.60 3.13
CA ASN A 28 -1.66 18.62 2.14
C ASN A 28 -0.76 18.68 0.88
N GLU A 29 0.09 17.69 0.62
CA GLU A 29 0.91 17.68 -0.61
C GLU A 29 0.12 17.33 -1.88
N GLY A 30 -1.10 16.79 -1.73
CA GLY A 30 -2.04 16.61 -2.84
C GLY A 30 -2.28 15.15 -3.24
N LYS A 31 -1.94 14.18 -2.41
CA LYS A 31 -2.23 12.75 -2.64
C LYS A 31 -3.71 12.50 -2.92
N SER A 32 -4.59 12.83 -1.96
CA SER A 32 -6.04 12.71 -2.14
C SER A 32 -6.55 13.63 -3.26
N THR A 33 -5.90 14.77 -3.54
CA THR A 33 -6.28 15.63 -4.66
C THR A 33 -6.14 14.93 -6.01
N ILE A 34 -5.11 14.09 -6.18
CA ILE A 34 -4.92 13.29 -7.40
C ILE A 34 -6.03 12.24 -7.53
N LEU A 35 -6.35 11.52 -6.44
CA LEU A 35 -7.45 10.55 -6.43
C LEU A 35 -8.80 11.23 -6.67
N HIS A 36 -9.04 12.36 -6.01
CA HIS A 36 -10.24 13.17 -6.21
C HIS A 36 -10.41 13.63 -7.67
N ALA A 37 -9.33 13.97 -8.36
CA ALA A 37 -9.42 14.38 -9.77
C ALA A 37 -9.92 13.21 -10.64
N LEU A 38 -9.40 12.00 -10.41
CA LEU A 38 -9.86 10.80 -11.11
C LEU A 38 -11.31 10.44 -10.75
N ALA A 39 -11.70 10.58 -9.49
CA ALA A 39 -13.07 10.36 -9.05
C ALA A 39 -14.05 11.37 -9.70
N VAL A 40 -13.67 12.65 -9.76
CA VAL A 40 -14.46 13.69 -10.43
C VAL A 40 -14.54 13.44 -11.93
N TRP A 41 -13.45 13.00 -12.57
CA TRP A 41 -13.45 12.64 -13.99
C TRP A 41 -14.44 11.48 -14.27
N GLU A 42 -14.41 10.41 -13.47
CA GLU A 42 -15.33 9.27 -13.59
C GLU A 42 -16.79 9.69 -13.40
N PHE A 43 -17.04 10.51 -12.38
CA PHE A 43 -18.37 11.07 -12.13
C PHE A 43 -18.86 11.88 -13.33
N CYS A 44 -18.05 12.81 -13.83
CA CYS A 44 -18.41 13.68 -14.96
C CYS A 44 -18.63 12.86 -16.24
N LYS A 45 -17.79 11.85 -16.52
CA LYS A 45 -17.97 10.90 -17.61
C LYS A 45 -19.33 10.20 -17.51
N THR A 46 -19.62 9.61 -16.35
CA THR A 46 -20.88 8.92 -16.09
C THR A 46 -22.08 9.86 -16.21
N PHE A 47 -21.96 11.08 -15.68
CA PHE A 47 -23.00 12.11 -15.73
C PHE A 47 -23.31 12.53 -17.18
N LEU A 48 -22.29 12.75 -18.02
CA LEU A 48 -22.46 13.05 -19.44
C LEU A 48 -23.16 11.91 -20.19
N VAL A 49 -22.75 10.66 -19.95
CA VAL A 49 -23.35 9.48 -20.61
C VAL A 49 -24.82 9.33 -20.21
N ILE A 50 -25.17 9.52 -18.94
CA ILE A 50 -26.57 9.40 -18.47
C ILE A 50 -27.46 10.48 -19.11
N ASN A 51 -26.98 11.71 -19.23
CA ASN A 51 -27.78 12.83 -19.69
C ASN A 51 -27.82 12.99 -21.23
N LYS A 52 -26.75 12.63 -21.93
CA LYS A 52 -26.61 12.86 -23.38
C LYS A 52 -26.18 11.62 -24.19
N GLY A 53 -26.07 10.44 -23.54
CA GLY A 53 -25.59 9.22 -24.18
C GLY A 53 -24.08 9.19 -24.40
N GLN A 54 -23.58 8.04 -24.90
CA GLN A 54 -22.13 7.82 -25.10
C GLN A 54 -21.48 8.80 -26.09
N GLY A 55 -22.22 9.28 -27.08
CA GLY A 55 -21.75 10.32 -28.03
C GLY A 55 -21.25 11.59 -27.36
N ALA A 56 -21.68 11.89 -26.12
CA ALA A 56 -21.22 13.05 -25.39
C ALA A 56 -19.72 12.99 -24.97
N LEU A 57 -19.10 11.83 -25.11
CA LEU A 57 -17.68 11.62 -24.79
C LEU A 57 -16.77 11.75 -26.02
N GLN A 58 -17.35 11.93 -27.21
CA GLN A 58 -16.60 12.20 -28.44
C GLN A 58 -16.27 13.70 -28.51
N ASP A 59 -15.24 14.04 -29.27
CA ASP A 59 -14.91 15.44 -29.54
C ASP A 59 -15.99 16.09 -30.42
N MET A 60 -16.96 16.68 -29.77
CA MET A 60 -18.02 17.45 -30.43
C MET A 60 -17.90 18.92 -30.01
N GLN A 61 -17.24 19.70 -30.84
CA GLN A 61 -16.99 21.13 -30.60
C GLN A 61 -18.27 21.97 -30.34
N HIS A 62 -19.45 21.44 -30.57
CA HIS A 62 -20.73 22.15 -30.54
C HIS A 62 -21.75 21.64 -29.50
N ILE A 63 -21.38 20.74 -28.59
CA ILE A 63 -22.31 20.31 -27.55
C ILE A 63 -22.23 21.27 -26.35
N ASP A 64 -23.37 21.87 -25.98
CA ASP A 64 -23.49 22.63 -24.75
C ASP A 64 -23.24 21.75 -23.53
N GLY A 65 -22.55 22.30 -22.52
CA GLY A 65 -22.30 21.61 -21.27
C GLY A 65 -23.60 21.23 -20.55
N VAL A 66 -23.54 20.18 -19.75
CA VAL A 66 -24.63 19.76 -18.88
C VAL A 66 -24.41 20.35 -17.50
N GLY A 67 -25.43 21.07 -16.98
CA GLY A 67 -25.36 21.71 -15.66
C GLY A 67 -25.90 20.82 -14.55
N LEU A 68 -25.23 20.81 -13.40
CA LEU A 68 -25.67 20.12 -12.17
C LEU A 68 -25.51 21.02 -10.95
N ASN A 69 -26.28 20.74 -9.89
CA ASN A 69 -26.23 21.43 -8.62
C ASN A 69 -25.29 20.73 -7.64
N ILE A 70 -24.97 21.39 -6.51
CA ILE A 70 -24.11 20.81 -5.47
C ILE A 70 -24.69 19.49 -4.92
N ASP A 71 -25.98 19.37 -4.75
CA ASP A 71 -26.65 18.16 -4.21
C ASP A 71 -26.51 16.94 -5.14
N GLU A 72 -26.31 17.18 -6.43
CA GLU A 72 -26.06 16.13 -7.44
C GLU A 72 -24.59 15.74 -7.52
N PHE A 73 -23.68 16.55 -6.96
CA PHE A 73 -22.24 16.35 -7.03
C PHE A 73 -21.74 15.52 -5.85
N THR A 74 -21.55 14.24 -6.06
CA THR A 74 -21.28 13.24 -5.01
C THR A 74 -19.89 12.61 -5.02
N PRO A 75 -19.00 12.80 -6.05
CA PRO A 75 -17.78 12.00 -6.16
C PRO A 75 -16.78 12.26 -5.02
N ILE A 76 -16.84 13.45 -4.45
CA ILE A 76 -16.00 13.86 -3.32
C ILE A 76 -16.80 14.78 -2.40
N ASN A 77 -16.52 14.73 -1.11
CA ASN A 77 -17.19 15.61 -0.14
C ASN A 77 -16.56 17.01 -0.20
N ILE A 78 -17.34 18.02 -0.63
CA ILE A 78 -16.98 19.43 -0.64
C ILE A 78 -18.16 20.29 -0.18
N PRO A 79 -17.95 21.34 0.61
CA PRO A 79 -19.03 22.19 1.11
C PRO A 79 -19.63 23.09 0.04
N ASP A 80 -18.90 23.37 -1.05
CA ASP A 80 -19.32 24.26 -2.14
C ASP A 80 -18.53 23.91 -3.41
N LEU A 81 -19.12 24.05 -4.59
CA LEU A 81 -18.52 23.71 -5.88
C LEU A 81 -17.24 24.50 -6.19
N LYS A 82 -17.11 25.73 -5.69
CA LYS A 82 -15.89 26.54 -5.86
C LYS A 82 -14.64 25.92 -5.24
N TYR A 83 -14.78 24.97 -4.29
CA TYR A 83 -13.63 24.20 -3.74
C TYR A 83 -12.95 23.30 -4.75
N LEU A 84 -13.50 23.13 -5.96
CA LEU A 84 -12.83 22.47 -7.06
C LEU A 84 -11.71 23.31 -7.66
N TRP A 85 -11.74 24.63 -7.52
CA TRP A 85 -10.74 25.56 -8.09
C TRP A 85 -9.68 25.99 -7.07
N PRO A 86 -8.46 26.33 -7.55
CA PRO A 86 -7.43 26.91 -6.69
C PRO A 86 -7.92 28.22 -6.05
N ASN A 87 -7.64 28.39 -4.75
CA ASN A 87 -7.99 29.57 -3.99
C ASN A 87 -9.49 29.97 -4.07
N LEU A 88 -10.38 28.99 -4.28
CA LEU A 88 -11.83 29.18 -4.41
C LEU A 88 -12.23 30.20 -5.50
N LYS A 89 -11.42 30.33 -6.55
CA LYS A 89 -11.63 31.30 -7.63
C LYS A 89 -11.89 30.58 -8.95
N PRO A 90 -13.15 30.22 -9.25
CA PRO A 90 -13.51 29.75 -10.57
C PRO A 90 -13.28 30.89 -11.56
N GLY A 91 -12.46 30.66 -12.56
CA GLY A 91 -12.29 31.62 -13.66
C GLY A 91 -13.49 31.56 -14.62
N GLY A 92 -13.46 32.40 -15.65
CA GLY A 92 -14.48 32.39 -16.70
C GLY A 92 -14.40 31.12 -17.58
N GLY A 93 -15.55 30.61 -18.02
CA GLY A 93 -15.64 29.48 -18.94
C GLY A 93 -15.14 28.16 -18.38
N TYR A 94 -14.85 27.21 -19.28
CA TYR A 94 -14.39 25.86 -18.96
C TYR A 94 -12.87 25.83 -18.70
N ASN A 95 -12.44 26.43 -17.62
CA ASN A 95 -11.02 26.63 -17.31
C ASN A 95 -10.41 25.58 -16.37
N LEU A 96 -11.24 24.76 -15.71
CA LEU A 96 -10.79 23.59 -14.99
C LEU A 96 -10.90 22.40 -15.93
N SER A 97 -9.82 21.63 -16.13
CA SER A 97 -9.88 20.41 -16.92
C SER A 97 -9.13 19.24 -16.29
N ILE A 98 -9.68 18.05 -16.51
CA ILE A 98 -9.10 16.78 -16.12
C ILE A 98 -9.02 15.91 -17.38
N ARG A 99 -7.80 15.62 -17.81
CA ARG A 99 -7.52 14.74 -18.94
C ARG A 99 -6.97 13.42 -18.45
N CYS A 100 -7.58 12.33 -18.88
CA CYS A 100 -7.05 10.98 -18.70
C CYS A 100 -6.58 10.43 -20.05
N ASP A 101 -5.40 9.82 -20.06
CA ASP A 101 -4.80 9.16 -21.20
C ASP A 101 -4.58 7.68 -20.84
N TRP A 102 -4.94 6.76 -21.75
CA TRP A 102 -4.76 5.31 -21.57
C TRP A 102 -4.43 4.64 -22.91
N LYS A 103 -4.08 3.37 -22.87
CA LYS A 103 -3.81 2.58 -24.08
C LYS A 103 -4.81 1.44 -24.24
N ILE A 104 -5.31 1.26 -25.43
CA ILE A 104 -6.10 0.11 -25.87
C ILE A 104 -5.38 -0.49 -27.07
N ASN A 105 -5.01 -1.77 -27.04
CA ASN A 105 -4.34 -2.47 -28.15
C ASN A 105 -3.15 -1.67 -28.75
N ASN A 106 -2.32 -1.06 -27.90
CA ASN A 106 -1.21 -0.17 -28.24
C ASN A 106 -1.61 1.20 -28.84
N GLU A 107 -2.86 1.52 -29.03
CA GLU A 107 -3.35 2.84 -29.40
C GLU A 107 -3.50 3.74 -28.16
N SER A 108 -3.05 4.98 -28.26
CA SER A 108 -3.25 5.97 -27.19
C SER A 108 -4.62 6.62 -27.35
N LYS A 109 -5.46 6.46 -26.36
CA LYS A 109 -6.76 7.10 -26.22
C LYS A 109 -6.74 8.15 -25.13
N HIS A 110 -7.56 9.17 -25.27
CA HIS A 110 -7.69 10.21 -24.24
C HIS A 110 -9.11 10.77 -24.19
N LEU A 111 -9.46 11.29 -23.03
CA LEU A 111 -10.68 12.04 -22.78
C LEU A 111 -10.38 13.18 -21.80
N GLU A 112 -10.55 14.42 -22.25
CA GLU A 112 -10.50 15.61 -21.42
C GLU A 112 -11.91 16.10 -21.12
N ILE A 113 -12.23 16.21 -19.85
CA ILE A 113 -13.49 16.77 -19.37
C ILE A 113 -13.19 18.08 -18.68
N SER A 114 -13.90 19.13 -19.08
CA SER A 114 -13.74 20.46 -18.51
C SER A 114 -14.98 20.91 -17.75
N LEU A 115 -14.73 21.68 -16.72
CA LEU A 115 -15.72 22.17 -15.78
C LEU A 115 -15.75 23.70 -15.77
N ALA A 116 -16.96 24.25 -15.69
CA ALA A 116 -17.21 25.68 -15.50
C ALA A 116 -18.22 25.88 -14.36
N LEU A 117 -18.05 26.92 -13.57
CA LEU A 117 -19.02 27.32 -12.54
C LEU A 117 -19.68 28.61 -12.95
N ALA A 118 -21.01 28.61 -13.05
CA ALA A 118 -21.81 29.78 -13.37
C ALA A 118 -23.14 29.71 -12.60
N ASN A 119 -23.52 30.80 -11.91
CA ASN A 119 -24.75 30.90 -11.14
C ASN A 119 -24.96 29.72 -10.17
N ASP A 120 -23.90 29.36 -9.41
CA ASP A 120 -23.86 28.25 -8.45
C ASP A 120 -24.18 26.86 -9.04
N ARG A 121 -24.09 26.72 -10.36
CA ARG A 121 -24.21 25.45 -11.07
C ARG A 121 -22.90 25.07 -11.74
N LEU A 122 -22.55 23.79 -11.61
CA LEU A 122 -21.40 23.20 -12.28
C LEU A 122 -21.79 22.72 -13.68
N PHE A 123 -21.12 23.23 -14.71
CA PHE A 123 -21.30 22.80 -16.08
C PHE A 123 -20.16 21.87 -16.48
N VAL A 124 -20.51 20.74 -17.06
CA VAL A 124 -19.56 19.67 -17.45
C VAL A 124 -19.61 19.51 -18.97
N LYS A 125 -18.46 19.44 -19.62
CA LYS A 125 -18.32 19.28 -21.08
C LYS A 125 -17.08 18.47 -21.43
N THR A 126 -17.16 17.64 -22.49
CA THR A 126 -15.98 17.07 -23.16
C THR A 126 -15.33 18.17 -24.00
N THR A 127 -14.04 18.40 -23.80
CA THR A 127 -13.30 19.46 -24.50
C THR A 127 -12.24 18.92 -25.48
N ASP A 128 -11.75 17.72 -25.25
CA ASP A 128 -10.81 17.03 -26.16
C ASP A 128 -10.95 15.51 -25.98
N SER A 129 -11.08 14.79 -27.09
CA SER A 129 -11.24 13.35 -27.07
C SER A 129 -10.88 12.74 -28.43
N ASN A 130 -10.27 11.55 -28.42
CA ASN A 130 -10.08 10.75 -29.61
C ASN A 130 -10.78 9.37 -29.51
N ILE A 131 -11.86 9.30 -28.71
CA ILE A 131 -12.62 8.10 -28.46
C ILE A 131 -13.64 7.88 -29.56
N ASN A 132 -13.74 6.63 -30.05
CA ASN A 132 -14.81 6.17 -30.93
C ASN A 132 -15.92 5.49 -30.11
N THR A 133 -17.08 5.28 -30.74
CA THR A 133 -18.27 4.69 -30.09
C THR A 133 -17.99 3.31 -29.49
N ASP A 134 -17.11 2.52 -30.11
CA ASP A 134 -16.82 1.13 -29.72
C ASP A 134 -15.60 1.01 -28.79
N ASP A 135 -14.92 2.12 -28.49
CA ASP A 135 -13.75 2.10 -27.63
C ASP A 135 -14.13 1.85 -26.17
N LYS A 136 -13.43 0.92 -25.52
CA LYS A 136 -13.59 0.69 -24.08
C LYS A 136 -12.98 1.86 -23.31
N ILE A 137 -13.80 2.55 -22.53
CA ILE A 137 -13.34 3.61 -21.61
C ILE A 137 -13.14 2.99 -20.22
N PRO A 138 -12.01 3.24 -19.54
CA PRO A 138 -11.76 2.70 -18.21
C PRO A 138 -12.86 3.09 -17.23
N VAL A 139 -13.25 2.15 -16.38
CA VAL A 139 -14.16 2.36 -15.25
C VAL A 139 -13.33 2.54 -13.99
N ILE A 140 -13.50 3.66 -13.33
CA ILE A 140 -12.77 4.04 -12.12
C ILE A 140 -13.69 3.93 -10.91
N ALA A 141 -13.25 3.24 -9.87
CA ALA A 141 -13.93 3.25 -8.57
C ALA A 141 -13.06 3.96 -7.53
N TYR A 142 -13.66 4.88 -6.80
CA TYR A 142 -13.02 5.58 -5.70
C TYR A 142 -13.57 5.11 -4.36
N LEU A 143 -12.68 4.65 -3.50
CA LEU A 143 -12.95 4.34 -2.11
C LEU A 143 -12.32 5.41 -1.22
N PRO A 144 -13.13 6.31 -0.64
CA PRO A 144 -12.65 7.31 0.32
C PRO A 144 -12.17 6.63 1.62
N PRO A 145 -11.53 7.37 2.53
CA PRO A 145 -11.26 6.89 3.88
C PRO A 145 -12.53 6.30 4.49
N PHE A 146 -12.41 5.10 5.07
CA PHE A 146 -13.58 4.30 5.40
C PHE A 146 -14.49 4.98 6.44
N ALA A 147 -15.70 5.26 6.05
CA ALA A 147 -16.75 5.84 6.91
C ALA A 147 -17.79 4.81 7.39
N GLY A 148 -17.58 3.51 7.11
CA GLY A 148 -18.53 2.45 7.41
C GLY A 148 -19.30 1.96 6.18
N ILE A 149 -20.21 1.04 6.41
CA ILE A 149 -21.19 0.55 5.43
C ILE A 149 -22.60 0.93 5.87
N LEU A 150 -23.56 0.95 4.96
CA LEU A 150 -24.94 1.26 5.31
C LEU A 150 -25.54 0.16 6.21
N ASP A 151 -26.31 0.57 7.21
CA ASP A 151 -27.07 -0.35 8.07
C ASP A 151 -28.02 -1.20 7.25
N LYS A 152 -28.78 -0.54 6.37
CA LYS A 152 -29.77 -1.13 5.48
C LYS A 152 -29.45 -0.74 4.05
N GLU A 153 -28.99 -1.69 3.26
CA GLU A 153 -28.66 -1.51 1.87
C GLU A 153 -29.81 -1.99 0.99
N LEU A 154 -30.38 -1.10 0.19
CA LEU A 154 -31.43 -1.42 -0.77
C LEU A 154 -30.86 -2.26 -1.91
N TRP A 155 -31.70 -3.16 -2.46
CA TRP A 155 -31.35 -3.82 -3.70
C TRP A 155 -31.21 -2.81 -4.84
N GLN A 156 -30.10 -2.90 -5.58
CA GLN A 156 -29.81 -2.03 -6.71
C GLN A 156 -29.56 -2.86 -7.97
N TYR A 157 -30.17 -2.48 -9.09
CA TYR A 157 -29.85 -3.05 -10.39
C TYR A 157 -28.43 -2.68 -10.83
N THR A 158 -27.86 -3.49 -11.75
CA THR A 158 -26.48 -3.31 -12.25
C THR A 158 -26.19 -1.89 -12.72
N ALA A 159 -27.10 -1.28 -13.49
CA ALA A 159 -26.94 0.10 -13.95
C ALA A 159 -26.86 1.12 -12.79
N GLN A 160 -27.70 0.92 -11.75
CA GLN A 160 -27.70 1.79 -10.58
C GLN A 160 -26.45 1.57 -9.71
N ARG A 161 -25.98 0.32 -9.55
CA ARG A 161 -24.72 0.04 -8.86
C ARG A 161 -23.53 0.72 -9.54
N LYS A 162 -23.43 0.60 -10.87
CA LYS A 162 -22.39 1.28 -11.67
C LYS A 162 -22.44 2.78 -11.50
N LYS A 163 -23.65 3.36 -11.51
CA LYS A 163 -23.86 4.78 -11.26
C LYS A 163 -23.35 5.17 -9.86
N LEU A 164 -23.73 4.46 -8.81
CA LEU A 164 -23.34 4.76 -7.43
C LEU A 164 -21.81 4.59 -7.23
N ILE A 165 -21.21 3.57 -7.80
CA ILE A 165 -19.74 3.37 -7.77
C ILE A 165 -19.04 4.56 -8.46
N GLY A 166 -19.47 4.94 -9.65
CA GLY A 166 -18.92 6.10 -10.37
C GLY A 166 -19.17 7.45 -9.67
N GLN A 167 -20.18 7.52 -8.82
CA GLN A 167 -20.47 8.66 -7.97
C GLN A 167 -19.70 8.68 -6.65
N GLY A 168 -18.73 7.77 -6.44
CA GLY A 168 -17.95 7.69 -5.19
C GLY A 168 -18.71 7.08 -4.01
N LEU A 169 -19.89 6.48 -4.25
CA LEU A 169 -20.76 5.88 -3.24
C LEU A 169 -20.63 4.35 -3.19
N ALA A 170 -19.43 3.84 -3.44
CA ALA A 170 -19.14 2.40 -3.46
C ALA A 170 -19.53 1.71 -2.13
N GLY A 171 -19.27 2.34 -0.97
CA GLY A 171 -19.67 1.82 0.34
C GLY A 171 -21.18 1.59 0.51
N ALA A 172 -22.00 2.30 -0.26
CA ALA A 172 -23.46 2.17 -0.22
C ALA A 172 -24.00 0.95 -1.00
N VAL A 173 -23.14 0.25 -1.77
CA VAL A 173 -23.51 -0.91 -2.60
C VAL A 173 -22.58 -2.10 -2.41
N LEU A 174 -21.93 -2.22 -1.26
CA LEU A 174 -21.00 -3.30 -0.97
C LEU A 174 -21.69 -4.67 -0.92
N ARG A 175 -22.82 -4.78 -0.18
CA ARG A 175 -23.60 -6.03 -0.12
C ARG A 175 -24.15 -6.42 -1.49
N ASN A 176 -24.65 -5.45 -2.24
CA ASN A 176 -25.10 -5.67 -3.63
C ASN A 176 -23.97 -6.25 -4.49
N THR A 177 -22.77 -5.71 -4.39
CA THR A 177 -21.60 -6.19 -5.15
C THR A 177 -21.22 -7.63 -4.77
N ILE A 178 -21.22 -7.96 -3.47
CA ILE A 178 -20.94 -9.31 -2.98
C ILE A 178 -22.02 -10.30 -3.44
N ILE A 179 -23.30 -9.91 -3.37
CA ILE A 179 -24.41 -10.75 -3.83
C ILE A 179 -24.33 -11.01 -5.34
N ASP A 180 -23.97 -10.00 -6.12
CA ASP A 180 -23.78 -10.15 -7.55
C ASP A 180 -22.68 -11.15 -7.89
N MET A 181 -21.52 -11.05 -7.22
CA MET A 181 -20.44 -12.04 -7.33
C MET A 181 -20.94 -13.45 -6.96
N TYR A 182 -21.73 -13.56 -5.89
CA TYR A 182 -22.30 -14.84 -5.44
C TYR A 182 -23.27 -15.42 -6.49
N ILE A 183 -24.18 -14.61 -7.04
CA ILE A 183 -25.12 -15.04 -8.07
C ILE A 183 -24.37 -15.53 -9.32
N ASN A 184 -23.36 -14.78 -9.76
CA ASN A 184 -22.52 -15.16 -10.89
C ASN A 184 -21.77 -16.47 -10.62
N ASN A 185 -21.22 -16.65 -9.43
CA ASN A 185 -20.59 -17.90 -8.99
C ASN A 185 -21.59 -19.08 -9.04
N GLN A 186 -22.81 -18.91 -8.50
CA GLN A 186 -23.83 -19.96 -8.51
C GLN A 186 -24.24 -20.33 -9.95
N THR A 187 -24.34 -19.36 -10.85
CA THR A 187 -24.62 -19.59 -12.27
C THR A 187 -23.50 -20.40 -12.93
N LYS A 188 -22.24 -19.97 -12.77
CA LYS A 188 -21.07 -20.72 -13.26
C LYS A 188 -21.01 -22.15 -12.70
N ARG A 189 -21.29 -22.32 -11.41
CA ARG A 189 -21.35 -23.66 -10.77
C ARG A 189 -22.45 -24.53 -11.38
N LYS A 190 -23.61 -23.98 -11.68
CA LYS A 190 -24.73 -24.69 -12.34
C LYS A 190 -24.35 -25.10 -13.75
N GLU A 191 -23.74 -24.23 -14.53
CA GLU A 191 -23.25 -24.50 -15.88
C GLU A 191 -22.17 -25.60 -15.88
N LEU A 192 -21.15 -25.47 -15.00
CA LEU A 192 -20.09 -26.49 -14.86
C LEU A 192 -20.62 -27.85 -14.41
N LYS A 193 -21.69 -27.86 -13.61
CA LYS A 193 -22.33 -29.10 -13.17
C LYS A 193 -23.08 -29.78 -14.33
N GLY A 194 -23.85 -29.04 -15.15
CA GLY A 194 -24.75 -29.59 -16.15
C GLY A 194 -25.70 -30.64 -15.55
N ASP A 195 -25.89 -31.75 -16.26
CA ASP A 195 -26.73 -32.88 -15.80
C ASP A 195 -26.01 -33.84 -14.83
N ARG A 196 -24.76 -33.54 -14.49
CA ARG A 196 -23.96 -34.40 -13.59
C ARG A 196 -24.37 -34.23 -12.14
N PRO A 197 -24.22 -35.27 -11.28
CA PRO A 197 -24.52 -35.17 -9.84
C PRO A 197 -23.56 -34.21 -9.13
N LYS A 198 -22.31 -34.06 -9.61
CA LYS A 198 -21.28 -33.19 -9.04
C LYS A 198 -20.45 -32.52 -10.15
N ILE A 199 -19.87 -31.36 -9.84
CA ILE A 199 -18.88 -30.69 -10.67
C ILE A 199 -17.59 -31.54 -10.68
N LYS A 200 -16.89 -31.61 -11.83
CA LYS A 200 -15.58 -32.29 -11.89
C LYS A 200 -14.57 -31.55 -11.02
N ASN A 201 -13.67 -32.32 -10.39
CA ASN A 201 -12.65 -31.73 -9.49
C ASN A 201 -11.73 -30.74 -10.20
N SER A 202 -11.37 -30.98 -11.48
CA SER A 202 -10.59 -30.06 -12.29
C SER A 202 -11.30 -28.71 -12.48
N ASP A 203 -12.58 -28.76 -12.86
CA ASP A 203 -13.40 -27.58 -13.13
C ASP A 203 -13.62 -26.78 -11.84
N LEU A 204 -13.81 -27.48 -10.71
CA LEU A 204 -13.95 -26.88 -9.40
C LEU A 204 -12.63 -26.22 -8.93
N ALA A 205 -11.48 -26.85 -9.19
CA ALA A 205 -10.18 -26.28 -8.89
C ALA A 205 -9.95 -24.99 -9.68
N THR A 206 -10.25 -25.00 -10.97
CA THR A 206 -10.18 -23.80 -11.82
C THR A 206 -11.12 -22.70 -11.31
N LEU A 207 -12.38 -23.03 -11.02
CA LEU A 207 -13.35 -22.05 -10.51
C LEU A 207 -12.85 -21.39 -9.21
N ARG A 208 -12.29 -22.17 -8.29
CA ARG A 208 -11.75 -21.65 -7.00
C ARG A 208 -10.62 -20.63 -7.18
N THR A 209 -9.88 -20.74 -8.28
CA THR A 209 -8.75 -19.84 -8.56
C THR A 209 -9.10 -18.63 -9.41
N THR A 210 -10.18 -18.71 -10.19
CA THR A 210 -10.55 -17.67 -11.18
C THR A 210 -11.80 -16.87 -10.80
N ASP A 211 -12.70 -17.45 -10.02
CA ASP A 211 -13.97 -16.79 -9.70
C ASP A 211 -13.80 -15.77 -8.55
N PRO A 212 -14.28 -14.52 -8.71
CA PRO A 212 -14.12 -13.47 -7.71
C PRO A 212 -14.70 -13.82 -6.32
N TYR A 213 -15.87 -14.47 -6.26
CA TYR A 213 -16.50 -14.87 -5.01
C TYR A 213 -15.70 -15.96 -4.27
N GLU A 214 -15.17 -16.93 -5.00
CA GLU A 214 -14.31 -17.97 -4.45
C GLU A 214 -12.99 -17.41 -3.93
N GLN A 215 -12.37 -16.49 -4.68
CA GLN A 215 -11.14 -15.80 -4.27
C GLN A 215 -11.36 -14.95 -3.03
N LEU A 216 -12.49 -14.22 -2.95
CA LEU A 216 -12.85 -13.45 -1.77
C LEU A 216 -12.96 -14.35 -0.54
N ASN A 217 -13.72 -15.43 -0.63
CA ASN A 217 -13.87 -16.37 0.48
C ASN A 217 -12.56 -17.08 0.84
N ALA A 218 -11.71 -17.41 -0.14
CA ALA A 218 -10.40 -18.02 0.14
C ALA A 218 -9.54 -17.13 1.04
N VAL A 219 -9.49 -15.83 0.74
CA VAL A 219 -8.73 -14.87 1.52
C VAL A 219 -9.38 -14.59 2.88
N LEU A 220 -10.72 -14.54 2.97
CA LEU A 220 -11.42 -14.37 4.24
C LEU A 220 -11.22 -15.58 5.18
N ARG A 221 -11.15 -16.80 4.65
CA ARG A 221 -10.81 -18.01 5.43
C ARG A 221 -9.39 -17.92 5.96
N GLU A 222 -8.44 -17.53 5.11
CA GLU A 222 -7.02 -17.44 5.45
C GLU A 222 -6.73 -16.39 6.54
N ILE A 223 -7.33 -15.19 6.42
CA ILE A 223 -6.99 -14.03 7.26
C ILE A 223 -7.93 -13.91 8.46
N PHE A 224 -9.23 -14.11 8.26
CA PHE A 224 -10.28 -13.82 9.26
C PHE A 224 -11.00 -15.06 9.79
N ASN A 225 -10.62 -16.26 9.34
CA ASN A 225 -11.27 -17.51 9.72
C ASN A 225 -12.79 -17.47 9.54
N CYS A 226 -13.27 -16.95 8.42
CA CYS A 226 -14.69 -16.82 8.13
C CYS A 226 -15.03 -16.98 6.65
N GLU A 227 -16.32 -17.20 6.37
CA GLU A 227 -16.89 -17.23 5.03
C GLU A 227 -18.13 -16.32 4.95
N LEU A 228 -18.38 -15.79 3.75
CA LEU A 228 -19.57 -15.02 3.43
C LEU A 228 -20.74 -15.92 3.06
N PHE A 229 -21.90 -15.57 3.55
CA PHE A 229 -23.18 -16.24 3.27
C PHE A 229 -24.23 -15.18 2.86
N PRO A 230 -24.24 -14.78 1.58
CA PRO A 230 -25.27 -13.91 1.05
C PRO A 230 -26.65 -14.58 1.14
N GLU A 231 -27.65 -13.85 1.64
CA GLU A 231 -29.03 -14.33 1.66
C GLU A 231 -29.63 -14.25 0.25
N LYS A 232 -30.53 -15.21 -0.04
CA LYS A 232 -31.27 -15.17 -1.30
C LYS A 232 -32.21 -13.96 -1.28
N PHE A 233 -31.96 -13.01 -2.18
CA PHE A 233 -32.82 -11.86 -2.36
C PHE A 233 -34.04 -12.25 -3.23
N ASN A 234 -35.21 -11.85 -2.80
CA ASN A 234 -36.45 -11.95 -3.57
C ASN A 234 -37.14 -10.57 -3.55
N SER A 235 -37.27 -9.96 -4.75
CA SER A 235 -37.86 -8.64 -4.93
C SER A 235 -39.31 -8.51 -4.44
N ASP A 236 -40.02 -9.63 -4.32
CA ASP A 236 -41.43 -9.64 -3.91
C ASP A 236 -41.60 -9.50 -2.39
N PHE A 237 -40.56 -9.87 -1.62
CA PHE A 237 -40.61 -9.94 -0.16
C PHE A 237 -39.50 -9.13 0.54
N HIS A 238 -38.38 -8.87 -0.15
CA HIS A 238 -37.23 -8.25 0.44
C HIS A 238 -36.97 -6.86 -0.14
N GLN A 239 -36.88 -5.87 0.74
CA GLN A 239 -36.47 -4.52 0.37
C GLN A 239 -34.95 -4.34 0.50
N TYR A 240 -34.35 -4.96 1.50
CA TYR A 240 -32.94 -4.84 1.84
C TYR A 240 -32.19 -6.12 1.52
N VAL A 241 -30.91 -5.96 1.23
CA VAL A 241 -29.98 -7.06 0.99
C VAL A 241 -29.18 -7.37 2.25
N HIS A 242 -28.93 -8.67 2.50
CA HIS A 242 -28.20 -9.16 3.65
C HIS A 242 -27.05 -10.04 3.22
N VAL A 243 -25.88 -9.79 3.80
CA VAL A 243 -24.69 -10.64 3.67
C VAL A 243 -24.25 -11.01 5.08
N ASN A 244 -24.33 -12.28 5.39
CA ASN A 244 -23.92 -12.83 6.66
C ASN A 244 -22.53 -13.44 6.58
N ILE A 245 -21.90 -13.65 7.72
CA ILE A 245 -20.67 -14.39 7.88
C ILE A 245 -20.86 -15.54 8.85
N LYS A 246 -20.07 -16.60 8.66
CA LYS A 246 -19.86 -17.68 9.60
C LYS A 246 -18.39 -17.87 9.88
N LYS A 247 -18.04 -18.13 11.13
CA LYS A 247 -16.67 -18.41 11.56
C LYS A 247 -16.37 -19.91 11.42
N GLY A 248 -15.11 -20.24 11.24
CA GLY A 248 -14.61 -21.59 11.10
C GLY A 248 -13.14 -21.68 11.48
N SER A 249 -12.53 -22.81 11.21
CA SER A 249 -11.08 -23.02 11.37
C SER A 249 -10.55 -23.96 10.31
N HIS A 250 -9.27 -23.84 9.99
CA HIS A 250 -8.58 -24.81 9.15
C HIS A 250 -8.31 -26.09 9.92
N ASP A 251 -8.51 -27.24 9.27
CA ASP A 251 -8.12 -28.55 9.78
C ASP A 251 -6.64 -28.85 9.45
N VAL A 252 -6.15 -29.98 9.97
CA VAL A 252 -4.75 -30.41 9.76
C VAL A 252 -4.40 -30.72 8.29
N ASN A 253 -5.40 -30.89 7.44
CA ASN A 253 -5.24 -31.16 6.00
C ASN A 253 -5.45 -29.88 5.16
N GLY A 254 -5.60 -28.71 5.80
CA GLY A 254 -5.83 -27.43 5.13
C GLY A 254 -7.27 -27.20 4.65
N GLY A 255 -8.21 -28.09 4.97
CA GLY A 255 -9.64 -27.88 4.76
C GLY A 255 -10.19 -26.83 5.71
N PHE A 256 -11.19 -26.05 5.27
CA PHE A 256 -11.85 -25.08 6.13
C PHE A 256 -13.20 -25.60 6.62
N ASN A 257 -13.36 -25.72 7.93
CA ASN A 257 -14.54 -26.24 8.59
C ASN A 257 -15.25 -25.16 9.39
N LEU A 258 -16.53 -24.94 9.07
CA LEU A 258 -17.36 -24.00 9.80
C LEU A 258 -17.69 -24.52 11.21
N PHE A 259 -17.74 -23.63 12.18
CA PHE A 259 -18.19 -23.98 13.52
C PHE A 259 -19.69 -24.30 13.52
N PRO A 260 -20.10 -25.53 13.88
CA PRO A 260 -21.49 -25.99 13.73
C PRO A 260 -22.49 -25.18 14.54
N ASN A 261 -22.08 -24.66 15.70
CA ASN A 261 -22.94 -23.89 16.60
C ASN A 261 -22.84 -22.37 16.41
N TYR A 262 -22.04 -21.89 15.44
CA TYR A 262 -21.91 -20.47 15.18
C TYR A 262 -23.09 -19.99 14.32
N LYS A 263 -23.93 -19.12 14.89
CA LYS A 263 -25.03 -18.49 14.14
C LYS A 263 -24.45 -17.46 13.16
N ALA A 264 -24.94 -17.49 11.93
CA ALA A 264 -24.60 -16.48 10.94
C ALA A 264 -24.99 -15.07 11.45
N ARG A 265 -24.14 -14.08 11.22
CA ARG A 265 -24.33 -12.69 11.61
C ARG A 265 -24.10 -11.78 10.41
N ASP A 266 -24.85 -10.68 10.31
CA ASP A 266 -24.61 -9.69 9.26
C ASP A 266 -23.17 -9.14 9.36
N ILE A 267 -22.54 -8.88 8.21
CA ILE A 267 -21.17 -8.36 8.11
C ILE A 267 -20.98 -7.07 8.93
N MET A 268 -22.02 -6.27 9.10
CA MET A 268 -22.00 -5.03 9.88
C MET A 268 -21.63 -5.23 11.35
N THR A 269 -21.85 -6.43 11.90
CA THR A 269 -21.49 -6.76 13.29
C THR A 269 -19.99 -6.96 13.51
N GLU A 270 -19.20 -6.98 12.44
CA GLU A 270 -17.74 -7.10 12.51
C GLU A 270 -17.06 -5.74 12.73
N GLY A 271 -15.81 -5.77 13.16
CA GLY A 271 -15.04 -4.56 13.40
C GLY A 271 -14.73 -3.76 12.12
N SER A 272 -14.50 -2.46 12.27
CA SER A 272 -14.23 -1.53 11.16
C SER A 272 -13.06 -1.98 10.28
N GLY A 273 -12.00 -2.56 10.86
CA GLY A 273 -10.87 -3.08 10.09
C GLY A 273 -11.24 -4.24 9.17
N PHE A 274 -12.11 -5.15 9.63
CA PHE A 274 -12.65 -6.21 8.76
C PHE A 274 -13.45 -5.63 7.61
N LEU A 275 -14.35 -4.69 7.89
CA LEU A 275 -15.21 -4.06 6.88
C LEU A 275 -14.40 -3.25 5.86
N GLN A 276 -13.39 -2.54 6.31
CA GLN A 276 -12.43 -1.84 5.46
C GLN A 276 -11.74 -2.81 4.51
N TRP A 277 -11.17 -3.87 5.06
CA TRP A 277 -10.46 -4.89 4.28
C TRP A 277 -11.39 -5.58 3.28
N LEU A 278 -12.60 -6.00 3.74
CA LEU A 278 -13.63 -6.61 2.90
C LEU A 278 -14.01 -5.68 1.74
N SER A 279 -14.24 -4.40 2.02
CA SER A 279 -14.61 -3.41 1.01
C SER A 279 -13.52 -3.27 -0.06
N VAL A 280 -12.27 -3.01 0.35
CA VAL A 280 -11.15 -2.84 -0.57
C VAL A 280 -10.98 -4.09 -1.46
N TYR A 281 -10.98 -5.28 -0.85
CA TYR A 281 -10.71 -6.51 -1.60
C TYR A 281 -11.89 -6.91 -2.51
N THR A 282 -13.13 -6.67 -2.08
CA THR A 282 -14.33 -6.87 -2.94
C THR A 282 -14.26 -6.01 -4.20
N TYR A 283 -13.92 -4.73 -4.08
CA TYR A 283 -13.81 -3.85 -5.25
C TYR A 283 -12.58 -4.13 -6.10
N ALA A 284 -11.48 -4.61 -5.51
CA ALA A 284 -10.35 -5.11 -6.27
C ALA A 284 -10.73 -6.31 -7.15
N LEU A 285 -11.53 -7.24 -6.63
CA LEU A 285 -12.01 -8.41 -7.36
C LEU A 285 -13.14 -8.12 -8.38
N ASN A 286 -13.80 -6.96 -8.29
CA ASN A 286 -14.90 -6.64 -9.18
C ASN A 286 -14.41 -6.46 -10.63
N GLU A 287 -14.78 -7.37 -11.52
CA GLU A 287 -14.36 -7.41 -12.93
C GLU A 287 -14.80 -6.19 -13.75
N GLU A 288 -15.80 -5.45 -13.30
CA GLU A 288 -16.31 -4.25 -13.97
C GLU A 288 -15.46 -3.00 -13.72
N ILE A 289 -14.52 -3.04 -12.77
CA ILE A 289 -13.65 -1.93 -12.39
C ILE A 289 -12.27 -2.15 -13.00
N ASP A 290 -11.80 -1.21 -13.82
CA ASP A 290 -10.46 -1.25 -14.41
C ASP A 290 -9.41 -0.54 -13.52
N VAL A 291 -9.81 0.54 -12.83
CA VAL A 291 -8.94 1.34 -11.96
C VAL A 291 -9.59 1.51 -10.59
N LEU A 292 -8.87 1.10 -9.54
CA LEU A 292 -9.32 1.25 -8.14
C LEU A 292 -8.49 2.31 -7.43
N LEU A 293 -9.16 3.32 -6.89
CA LEU A 293 -8.56 4.40 -6.11
C LEU A 293 -8.85 4.17 -4.64
N LEU A 294 -7.80 4.08 -3.82
CA LEU A 294 -7.88 3.85 -2.38
C LEU A 294 -7.26 5.04 -1.63
N ASP A 295 -8.08 5.75 -0.90
CA ASP A 295 -7.63 6.87 -0.07
C ASP A 295 -7.56 6.41 1.39
N GLU A 296 -6.37 6.38 1.95
CA GLU A 296 -6.06 5.92 3.31
C GLU A 296 -6.71 4.56 3.67
N PRO A 297 -6.50 3.49 2.86
CA PRO A 297 -7.11 2.18 3.13
C PRO A 297 -6.57 1.52 4.39
N ASP A 298 -5.53 2.07 4.98
CA ASP A 298 -4.86 1.64 6.22
C ASP A 298 -5.52 2.18 7.49
N ALA A 299 -6.42 3.18 7.44
CA ALA A 299 -6.97 3.96 8.59
C ALA A 299 -7.63 2.98 9.52
N HIS A 300 -8.04 1.95 9.63
CA HIS A 300 -8.61 1.10 10.68
C HIS A 300 -7.92 -0.28 10.77
N LEU A 301 -6.81 -0.45 10.02
CA LEU A 301 -6.10 -1.73 9.95
C LEU A 301 -4.90 -1.73 10.90
N HIS A 302 -4.75 -2.82 11.65
CA HIS A 302 -3.50 -3.11 12.34
C HIS A 302 -2.35 -3.30 11.33
N CYS A 303 -1.12 -2.94 11.71
CA CYS A 303 0.06 -2.97 10.82
C CYS A 303 0.20 -4.29 10.04
N SER A 304 -0.03 -5.43 10.68
CA SER A 304 0.02 -6.75 10.01
C SER A 304 -1.04 -6.90 8.92
N LEU A 305 -2.25 -6.39 9.12
CA LEU A 305 -3.31 -6.42 8.12
C LEU A 305 -3.06 -5.45 6.97
N GLN A 306 -2.41 -4.31 7.23
CA GLN A 306 -2.00 -3.37 6.19
C GLN A 306 -1.01 -4.03 5.21
N MET A 307 0.02 -4.70 5.73
CA MET A 307 1.00 -5.43 4.90
C MET A 307 0.35 -6.56 4.09
N LEU A 308 -0.52 -7.35 4.74
CA LEU A 308 -1.26 -8.41 4.07
C LEU A 308 -2.15 -7.87 2.95
N LEU A 309 -2.85 -6.75 3.18
CA LEU A 309 -3.70 -6.14 2.17
C LEU A 309 -2.89 -5.77 0.92
N VAL A 310 -1.79 -5.04 1.08
CA VAL A 310 -0.95 -4.63 -0.04
C VAL A 310 -0.35 -5.83 -0.76
N SER A 311 0.15 -6.82 -0.04
CA SER A 311 0.68 -8.06 -0.62
C SER A 311 -0.38 -8.82 -1.42
N LYS A 312 -1.62 -8.96 -0.89
CA LYS A 312 -2.71 -9.61 -1.62
C LYS A 312 -3.14 -8.82 -2.86
N LEU A 313 -3.16 -7.48 -2.78
CA LEU A 313 -3.44 -6.63 -3.95
C LEU A 313 -2.34 -6.74 -5.02
N GLN A 314 -1.07 -6.76 -4.64
CA GLN A 314 0.04 -6.97 -5.59
C GLN A 314 -0.06 -8.32 -6.29
N ASN A 315 -0.22 -9.41 -5.55
CA ASN A 315 -0.39 -10.76 -6.10
C ASN A 315 -1.62 -10.87 -7.02
N PHE A 316 -2.68 -10.13 -6.72
CA PHE A 316 -3.88 -10.08 -7.56
C PHE A 316 -3.62 -9.33 -8.87
N ILE A 317 -2.95 -8.18 -8.82
CA ILE A 317 -2.64 -7.35 -9.99
C ILE A 317 -1.72 -8.08 -10.97
N GLU A 318 -0.73 -8.84 -10.48
CA GLU A 318 0.17 -9.64 -11.33
C GLU A 318 -0.57 -10.66 -12.20
N LYS A 319 -1.74 -11.12 -11.75
CA LYS A 319 -2.58 -12.09 -12.45
C LYS A 319 -3.68 -11.46 -13.28
N ASN A 320 -4.00 -10.19 -13.02
CA ASN A 320 -5.14 -9.49 -13.62
C ASN A 320 -4.68 -8.11 -14.09
N ASN A 321 -5.14 -7.72 -15.28
CA ASN A 321 -4.77 -6.43 -15.87
C ASN A 321 -5.56 -5.26 -15.23
N LYS A 322 -5.35 -5.02 -13.93
CA LYS A 322 -5.97 -3.92 -13.17
C LYS A 322 -4.95 -2.89 -12.73
N GLN A 323 -5.42 -1.68 -12.51
CA GLN A 323 -4.63 -0.62 -11.91
C GLN A 323 -5.18 -0.25 -10.54
N ILE A 324 -4.31 -0.14 -9.53
CA ILE A 324 -4.68 0.28 -8.18
C ILE A 324 -3.79 1.45 -7.77
N LEU A 325 -4.41 2.55 -7.39
CA LEU A 325 -3.73 3.72 -6.86
C LEU A 325 -4.07 3.87 -5.38
N ILE A 326 -3.05 3.87 -4.52
CA ILE A 326 -3.20 3.99 -3.07
C ILE A 326 -2.58 5.29 -2.60
N ALA A 327 -3.34 6.14 -1.94
CA ALA A 327 -2.80 7.25 -1.17
C ALA A 327 -2.75 6.84 0.30
N THR A 328 -1.58 6.93 0.93
CA THR A 328 -1.40 6.52 2.33
C THR A 328 -0.34 7.34 3.03
N HIS A 329 -0.44 7.38 4.36
CA HIS A 329 0.57 7.85 5.30
C HIS A 329 1.21 6.70 6.09
N SER A 330 0.77 5.45 5.88
CA SER A 330 1.28 4.29 6.61
C SER A 330 2.76 4.05 6.31
N THR A 331 3.58 4.20 7.33
CA THR A 331 5.01 3.89 7.24
C THR A 331 5.26 2.42 6.99
N GLU A 332 4.37 1.54 7.45
CA GLU A 332 4.48 0.09 7.24
C GLU A 332 4.21 -0.28 5.78
N ILE A 333 3.20 0.32 5.15
CA ILE A 333 2.93 0.13 3.73
C ILE A 333 4.12 0.67 2.90
N ILE A 334 4.61 1.87 3.23
CA ILE A 334 5.70 2.52 2.49
C ILE A 334 6.99 1.69 2.55
N LYS A 335 7.38 1.20 3.74
CA LYS A 335 8.58 0.38 3.91
C LYS A 335 8.55 -0.94 3.15
N ASN A 336 7.36 -1.53 3.05
CA ASN A 336 7.18 -2.85 2.45
C ASN A 336 6.77 -2.80 0.97
N THR A 337 6.68 -1.61 0.37
CA THR A 337 6.39 -1.44 -1.06
C THR A 337 7.69 -1.19 -1.83
N PRO A 338 7.93 -1.87 -2.96
CA PRO A 338 9.07 -1.57 -3.82
C PRO A 338 9.13 -0.09 -4.21
N PHE A 339 10.30 0.53 -4.14
CA PHE A 339 10.47 1.97 -4.37
C PHE A 339 10.00 2.43 -5.75
N ASN A 340 10.15 1.59 -6.76
CA ASN A 340 9.72 1.85 -8.13
C ASN A 340 8.20 1.88 -8.32
N LEU A 341 7.41 1.50 -7.31
CA LEU A 341 5.95 1.62 -7.27
C LEU A 341 5.49 2.83 -6.45
N ILE A 342 6.40 3.56 -5.81
CA ILE A 342 6.11 4.71 -4.96
C ILE A 342 6.27 6.01 -5.75
N ILE A 343 5.23 6.84 -5.73
CA ILE A 343 5.25 8.19 -6.28
C ILE A 343 5.40 9.18 -5.12
N ASP A 344 6.48 9.94 -5.12
CA ASP A 344 6.64 11.09 -4.22
C ASP A 344 5.78 12.25 -4.72
N VAL A 345 4.73 12.55 -3.94
CA VAL A 345 3.80 13.64 -4.22
C VAL A 345 4.22 14.86 -3.41
N ASN A 346 4.74 15.84 -4.09
CA ASN A 346 5.07 17.14 -3.49
C ASN A 346 4.64 18.29 -4.38
N ASN A 347 4.70 19.53 -3.86
CA ASN A 347 4.26 20.72 -4.60
C ASN A 347 4.98 20.92 -5.95
N ARG A 348 6.24 20.45 -6.05
CA ARG A 348 7.08 20.65 -7.25
C ARG A 348 6.95 19.50 -8.24
N SER A 349 6.88 18.26 -7.75
CA SER A 349 6.90 17.07 -8.61
C SER A 349 5.94 15.99 -8.12
N CYS A 350 5.53 15.11 -9.05
CA CYS A 350 4.86 13.85 -8.76
C CYS A 350 5.55 12.81 -9.63
N LYS A 351 6.57 12.14 -9.09
CA LYS A 351 7.39 11.18 -9.83
C LYS A 351 7.64 9.93 -9.01
N TYR A 352 7.80 8.82 -9.70
CA TYR A 352 8.27 7.59 -9.08
C TYR A 352 9.66 7.78 -8.49
N LEU A 353 9.92 7.08 -7.40
CA LEU A 353 11.25 7.07 -6.79
C LEU A 353 12.23 6.37 -7.72
N GLY A 354 13.41 6.97 -7.90
CA GLY A 354 14.49 6.42 -8.71
C GLY A 354 15.40 5.49 -7.91
N GLU A 355 15.46 5.67 -6.58
CA GLU A 355 16.38 4.96 -5.69
C GLU A 355 15.72 4.62 -4.35
N PRO A 356 16.10 3.48 -3.73
CA PRO A 356 15.57 3.07 -2.41
C PRO A 356 15.84 4.09 -1.29
N SER A 357 16.93 4.83 -1.35
CA SER A 357 17.32 5.85 -0.37
C SER A 357 16.28 6.97 -0.24
N GLN A 358 15.53 7.27 -1.29
CA GLN A 358 14.49 8.31 -1.29
C GLN A 358 13.31 7.95 -0.37
N ILE A 359 13.08 6.67 -0.08
CA ILE A 359 12.08 6.23 0.91
C ILE A 359 12.38 6.85 2.27
N VAL A 360 13.66 6.91 2.67
CA VAL A 360 14.06 7.47 3.96
C VAL A 360 13.72 8.96 4.05
N SER A 361 13.97 9.71 2.98
CA SER A 361 13.61 11.14 2.91
C SER A 361 12.09 11.33 3.06
N ILE A 362 11.29 10.48 2.43
CA ILE A 362 9.82 10.51 2.56
C ILE A 362 9.41 10.21 4.01
N LEU A 363 9.93 9.11 4.59
CA LEU A 363 9.60 8.72 5.97
C LEU A 363 10.01 9.79 6.98
N THR A 364 11.12 10.49 6.74
CA THR A 364 11.55 11.62 7.56
C THR A 364 10.64 12.83 7.38
N GLY A 365 10.23 13.11 6.15
CA GLY A 365 9.31 14.21 5.82
C GLY A 365 7.88 14.00 6.33
N LEU A 366 7.44 12.75 6.55
CA LEU A 366 6.15 12.43 7.19
C LEU A 366 6.12 12.80 8.68
N GLY A 367 7.29 13.07 9.26
CA GLY A 367 7.44 13.47 10.67
C GLY A 367 7.69 12.30 11.61
N SER A 368 8.30 12.63 12.74
CA SER A 368 8.66 11.66 13.79
C SER A 368 7.47 10.98 14.44
N GLU A 369 6.28 11.58 14.36
CA GLU A 369 5.04 11.07 14.95
C GLU A 369 4.59 9.74 14.29
N TYR A 370 4.87 9.56 13.00
CA TYR A 370 4.48 8.38 12.23
C TYR A 370 5.53 7.26 12.21
N ASN A 371 6.74 7.52 12.68
CA ASN A 371 7.80 6.51 12.72
C ASN A 371 8.59 6.59 14.06
N PRO A 372 8.31 5.68 15.01
CA PRO A 372 8.99 5.66 16.31
C PRO A 372 10.51 5.60 16.21
N MET A 373 11.06 4.95 15.17
CA MET A 373 12.49 4.85 14.93
C MET A 373 13.08 6.22 14.58
N LEU A 374 12.45 6.95 13.65
CA LEU A 374 12.87 8.30 13.28
C LEU A 374 12.69 9.29 14.44
N ALA A 375 11.60 9.18 15.20
CA ALA A 375 11.41 9.96 16.42
C ALA A 375 12.56 9.74 17.42
N SER A 376 12.99 8.49 17.59
CA SER A 376 14.13 8.15 18.41
C SER A 376 15.42 8.78 17.88
N VAL A 377 15.67 8.69 16.56
CA VAL A 377 16.86 9.29 15.92
C VAL A 377 16.90 10.81 16.12
N VAL A 378 15.79 11.51 15.91
CA VAL A 378 15.72 12.97 16.11
C VAL A 378 16.05 13.34 17.56
N ARG A 379 15.58 12.55 18.51
CA ARG A 379 15.84 12.76 19.96
C ARG A 379 17.27 12.43 20.37
N THR A 380 17.78 11.26 19.94
CA THR A 380 19.09 10.76 20.35
C THR A 380 20.24 11.36 19.55
N LYS A 381 20.01 11.71 18.29
CA LYS A 381 21.00 12.15 17.29
C LYS A 381 22.14 11.16 17.06
N ASN A 382 22.07 9.97 17.66
CA ASN A 382 23.05 8.91 17.54
C ASN A 382 22.38 7.64 17.04
N ILE A 383 22.96 7.03 16.01
CA ILE A 383 22.44 5.80 15.39
C ILE A 383 23.50 4.72 15.41
N LEU A 384 23.10 3.52 15.81
CA LEU A 384 23.85 2.30 15.60
C LEU A 384 23.05 1.39 14.65
N PHE A 385 23.54 1.19 13.44
CA PHE A 385 23.05 0.18 12.53
C PHE A 385 23.69 -1.16 12.84
N VAL A 386 22.86 -2.17 13.03
CA VAL A 386 23.23 -3.59 13.21
C VAL A 386 22.49 -4.44 12.20
N GLU A 387 22.87 -5.70 11.99
CA GLU A 387 22.15 -6.56 11.04
C GLU A 387 20.83 -7.05 11.63
N ASN A 388 20.86 -7.48 12.90
CA ASN A 388 19.72 -8.06 13.59
C ASN A 388 19.54 -7.46 14.99
N GLU A 389 18.38 -7.67 15.61
CA GLU A 389 18.15 -7.29 17.01
C GLU A 389 18.99 -8.11 18.00
N SER A 390 19.35 -9.35 17.62
CA SER A 390 20.26 -10.21 18.38
C SER A 390 21.62 -9.56 18.58
N ASP A 391 22.17 -8.90 17.55
CA ASP A 391 23.48 -8.24 17.60
C ASP A 391 23.50 -7.13 18.63
N ALA A 392 22.42 -6.34 18.67
CA ALA A 392 22.27 -5.29 19.68
C ALA A 392 22.21 -5.85 21.10
N THR A 393 21.57 -7.01 21.27
CA THR A 393 21.46 -7.71 22.55
C THR A 393 22.84 -8.24 22.97
N LEU A 394 23.58 -8.87 22.07
CA LEU A 394 24.94 -9.35 22.33
C LEU A 394 25.90 -8.21 22.65
N LEU A 395 25.84 -7.09 21.93
CA LEU A 395 26.64 -5.90 22.24
C LEU A 395 26.37 -5.35 23.64
N LYS A 396 25.11 -5.34 24.10
CA LYS A 396 24.77 -4.93 25.46
C LYS A 396 25.32 -5.91 26.50
N ILE A 397 25.26 -7.21 26.23
CA ILE A 397 25.85 -8.24 27.10
C ILE A 397 27.36 -8.06 27.17
N PHE A 398 28.04 -7.84 26.05
CA PHE A 398 29.49 -7.58 26.04
C PHE A 398 29.85 -6.30 26.84
N ALA A 399 29.08 -5.22 26.65
CA ALA A 399 29.29 -3.98 27.41
C ALA A 399 29.17 -4.23 28.92
N ASN A 400 28.12 -4.92 29.38
CA ASN A 400 27.95 -5.29 30.78
C ASN A 400 29.09 -6.16 31.32
N THR A 401 29.54 -7.15 30.54
CA THR A 401 30.62 -8.06 30.94
C THR A 401 31.96 -7.34 31.04
N LEU A 402 32.17 -6.31 30.25
CA LEU A 402 33.37 -5.48 30.23
C LEU A 402 33.27 -4.26 31.17
N GLU A 403 32.18 -4.15 31.93
CA GLU A 403 31.88 -3.01 32.82
C GLU A 403 31.87 -1.67 32.10
N ILE A 404 31.45 -1.68 30.81
CA ILE A 404 31.30 -0.48 29.97
C ILE A 404 29.86 -0.03 30.04
N GLU A 405 29.62 1.21 30.41
CA GLU A 405 28.28 1.78 30.44
C GLU A 405 27.71 1.87 29.04
N TRP A 406 26.51 1.28 28.83
CA TRP A 406 25.81 1.35 27.55
C TRP A 406 25.24 2.75 27.33
N PRO A 407 25.46 3.38 26.14
CA PRO A 407 24.96 4.73 25.89
C PRO A 407 23.43 4.80 25.93
N HIS A 408 22.86 5.68 26.76
CA HIS A 408 21.41 5.89 26.85
C HIS A 408 20.83 6.71 25.70
N ASN A 409 21.66 7.48 25.00
CA ASN A 409 21.24 8.38 23.91
C ASN A 409 21.56 7.81 22.52
N ILE A 410 21.31 6.53 22.30
CA ILE A 410 21.56 5.86 21.02
C ILE A 410 20.29 5.19 20.51
N THR A 411 20.01 5.36 19.24
CA THR A 411 18.97 4.61 18.52
C THR A 411 19.62 3.42 17.83
N ILE A 412 19.17 2.21 18.16
CA ILE A 412 19.58 0.99 17.47
C ILE A 412 18.65 0.79 16.27
N TRP A 413 19.26 0.59 15.09
CA TRP A 413 18.52 0.40 13.85
C TRP A 413 18.91 -0.94 13.20
N PRO A 414 18.14 -2.02 13.46
CA PRO A 414 18.38 -3.31 12.84
C PRO A 414 18.05 -3.24 11.34
N THR A 415 18.96 -3.70 10.51
CA THR A 415 18.76 -3.80 9.05
C THR A 415 19.83 -4.68 8.41
N ALA A 416 19.42 -5.71 7.68
CA ALA A 416 20.30 -6.62 6.93
C ALA A 416 20.99 -5.96 5.71
N SER A 417 20.86 -4.64 5.53
CA SER A 417 21.44 -3.91 4.40
C SER A 417 22.94 -3.69 4.59
N LYS A 418 23.67 -3.59 3.47
CA LYS A 418 25.11 -3.30 3.43
C LYS A 418 25.42 -1.82 3.68
N HIS A 419 26.69 -1.48 3.88
CA HIS A 419 27.18 -0.13 4.13
C HIS A 419 26.70 0.91 3.09
N ASP A 420 26.62 0.55 1.81
CA ASP A 420 26.15 1.45 0.75
C ASP A 420 24.75 2.00 1.05
N PHE A 421 23.79 1.11 1.31
CA PHE A 421 22.43 1.52 1.65
C PHE A 421 22.40 2.35 2.94
N ARG A 422 23.06 1.86 4.00
CA ARG A 422 23.12 2.56 5.30
C ARG A 422 23.74 3.94 5.17
N SER A 423 24.74 4.10 4.31
CA SER A 423 25.38 5.37 3.98
C SER A 423 24.42 6.37 3.34
N HIS A 424 23.54 5.92 2.43
CA HIS A 424 22.50 6.76 1.83
C HIS A 424 21.44 7.17 2.87
N VAL A 425 21.04 6.23 3.76
CA VAL A 425 20.13 6.52 4.88
C VAL A 425 20.70 7.60 5.79
N ILE A 426 21.98 7.48 6.17
CA ILE A 426 22.65 8.47 7.01
C ILE A 426 22.67 9.84 6.32
N ALA A 427 23.01 9.90 5.03
CA ALA A 427 23.04 11.14 4.27
C ALA A 427 21.66 11.81 4.18
N ALA A 428 20.59 11.02 4.00
CA ALA A 428 19.23 11.53 3.99
C ALA A 428 18.80 12.08 5.36
N LEU A 429 19.18 11.39 6.45
CA LEU A 429 18.86 11.82 7.81
C LEU A 429 19.64 13.07 8.25
N GLU A 430 20.89 13.24 7.80
CA GLU A 430 21.73 14.40 8.11
C GLU A 430 21.10 15.72 7.66
N VAL A 431 20.40 15.71 6.52
CA VAL A 431 19.68 16.89 6.01
C VAL A 431 18.63 17.41 7.01
N HIS A 432 18.04 16.49 7.80
CA HIS A 432 16.92 16.78 8.70
C HIS A 432 17.30 16.78 10.18
N VAL A 433 18.37 16.08 10.54
CA VAL A 433 18.82 15.93 11.95
C VAL A 433 20.19 16.56 12.11
N LYS A 434 20.22 17.79 12.66
CA LYS A 434 21.47 18.48 12.96
C LYS A 434 22.30 17.71 14.00
N ASP A 435 23.62 17.66 13.81
CA ASP A 435 24.57 16.96 14.67
C ASP A 435 24.38 15.44 14.72
N LEU A 436 23.86 14.85 13.67
CA LEU A 436 23.74 13.40 13.54
C LEU A 436 25.11 12.72 13.69
N SER A 437 25.18 11.64 14.47
CA SER A 437 26.32 10.74 14.54
C SER A 437 25.86 9.31 14.28
N ALA A 438 26.54 8.60 13.41
CA ALA A 438 26.12 7.26 13.01
C ALA A 438 27.29 6.27 13.01
N MET A 439 27.00 5.03 13.40
CA MET A 439 27.90 3.89 13.25
C MET A 439 27.15 2.76 12.54
N SER A 440 27.75 2.22 11.51
CA SER A 440 27.25 1.04 10.81
C SER A 440 28.17 -0.13 11.11
N LEU A 441 27.63 -1.20 11.66
CA LEU A 441 28.33 -2.43 12.01
C LEU A 441 27.68 -3.57 11.22
N ILE A 442 28.49 -4.29 10.45
CA ILE A 442 28.05 -5.44 9.61
C ILE A 442 28.91 -6.66 9.88
N ASP A 443 28.39 -7.81 9.53
CA ASP A 443 29.10 -9.07 9.57
C ASP A 443 30.16 -9.14 8.44
N LYS A 444 31.19 -9.93 8.64
CA LYS A 444 32.25 -10.09 7.65
C LYS A 444 31.81 -11.01 6.50
N ASP A 445 30.96 -11.96 6.80
CA ASP A 445 30.54 -13.02 5.85
C ASP A 445 31.78 -13.69 5.19
N GLN A 446 31.75 -13.74 3.86
CA GLN A 446 32.82 -14.32 3.03
C GLN A 446 33.91 -13.31 2.62
N SER A 447 33.89 -12.07 3.14
CA SER A 447 34.92 -11.08 2.79
C SER A 447 36.27 -11.42 3.38
N ASP A 448 37.35 -10.97 2.70
CA ASP A 448 38.73 -11.23 3.12
C ASP A 448 39.00 -10.61 4.51
N TYR A 449 39.67 -11.39 5.38
CA TYR A 449 40.09 -10.97 6.72
C TYR A 449 40.98 -9.70 6.70
N ASN A 450 41.79 -9.54 5.67
CA ASN A 450 42.68 -8.39 5.53
C ASN A 450 41.97 -7.07 5.24
N ASN A 451 40.68 -7.11 4.90
CA ASN A 451 39.85 -5.91 4.65
C ASN A 451 39.39 -5.22 5.92
N VAL A 452 39.65 -5.79 7.10
CA VAL A 452 39.26 -5.22 8.40
C VAL A 452 40.49 -4.98 9.26
N ASP A 453 40.65 -3.76 9.76
CA ASP A 453 41.76 -3.43 10.67
C ASP A 453 41.45 -3.80 12.14
N ASN A 454 42.43 -3.62 13.03
CA ASN A 454 42.30 -3.92 14.45
C ASN A 454 41.25 -3.04 15.19
N ARG A 455 40.77 -1.95 14.56
CA ARG A 455 39.70 -1.09 15.05
C ARG A 455 38.35 -1.38 14.37
N LEU A 456 38.21 -2.55 13.78
CA LEU A 456 37.04 -3.00 13.02
C LEU A 456 36.67 -2.08 11.83
N ARG A 457 37.60 -1.25 11.36
CA ARG A 457 37.35 -0.37 10.22
C ARG A 457 37.32 -1.19 8.94
N ASP A 458 36.23 -1.04 8.17
CA ASP A 458 36.14 -1.60 6.85
C ASP A 458 36.99 -0.79 5.87
N LYS A 459 38.07 -1.40 5.37
CA LYS A 459 39.00 -0.73 4.43
C LYS A 459 38.38 -0.48 3.06
N SER A 460 37.31 -1.18 2.74
CA SER A 460 36.57 -1.00 1.48
C SER A 460 35.57 0.16 1.53
N PHE A 461 35.34 0.74 2.71
CA PHE A 461 34.33 1.80 2.89
C PHE A 461 34.87 2.94 3.78
N ALA A 462 34.88 4.16 3.22
CA ALA A 462 35.42 5.31 3.93
C ALA A 462 34.43 5.90 4.95
N ASP A 463 34.94 6.26 6.14
CA ASP A 463 34.16 7.05 7.11
C ASP A 463 33.77 8.40 6.48
N LYS A 464 32.56 8.91 6.80
CA LYS A 464 32.11 10.22 6.33
C LYS A 464 32.43 11.31 7.34
N SER A 465 32.89 12.44 6.81
CA SER A 465 33.22 13.62 7.59
C SER A 465 32.64 14.87 6.94
N GLN A 466 32.41 15.89 7.77
CA GLN A 466 32.00 17.23 7.33
C GLN A 466 32.88 18.30 7.99
N ASP A 467 33.09 19.38 7.28
CA ASP A 467 33.81 20.53 7.83
C ASP A 467 32.85 21.36 8.69
N VAL A 468 33.20 21.48 9.97
CA VAL A 468 32.38 22.20 10.98
C VAL A 468 32.84 23.66 11.10
N GLU A 469 34.13 23.88 10.88
CA GLU A 469 34.81 25.20 10.89
C GLU A 469 36.03 25.14 9.94
N PRO A 470 36.55 26.25 9.46
CA PRO A 470 37.76 26.25 8.65
C PRO A 470 38.91 25.49 9.33
N GLY A 471 39.31 24.36 8.77
CA GLY A 471 40.37 23.49 9.27
C GLY A 471 39.96 22.49 10.36
N ARG A 472 38.64 22.34 10.67
CA ARG A 472 38.13 21.37 11.67
C ARG A 472 37.11 20.44 11.02
N THR A 473 37.53 19.21 10.76
CA THR A 473 36.67 18.16 10.18
C THR A 473 36.12 17.25 11.30
N LYS A 474 34.81 17.02 11.33
CA LYS A 474 34.12 16.11 12.26
C LYS A 474 33.68 14.85 11.50
N ILE A 475 34.10 13.68 11.99
CA ILE A 475 33.58 12.40 11.49
C ILE A 475 32.18 12.21 12.07
N TYR A 476 31.17 12.12 11.22
CA TYR A 476 29.78 11.93 11.63
C TYR A 476 29.24 10.53 11.33
N ALA A 477 29.86 9.78 10.39
CA ALA A 477 29.49 8.39 10.13
C ALA A 477 30.70 7.48 10.08
N ARG A 478 30.63 6.39 10.83
CA ARG A 478 31.68 5.37 10.93
C ARG A 478 31.17 4.05 10.41
N PHE A 479 31.96 3.38 9.56
CA PHE A 479 31.64 2.10 8.97
C PHE A 479 32.58 1.03 9.50
N ARG A 480 31.99 0.02 10.16
CA ARG A 480 32.71 -1.02 10.89
C ARG A 480 32.22 -2.39 10.44
N LYS A 481 33.14 -3.35 10.45
CA LYS A 481 32.89 -4.74 10.07
C LYS A 481 33.55 -5.66 11.07
N TRP A 482 32.88 -6.72 11.47
CA TRP A 482 33.49 -7.71 12.35
C TRP A 482 34.69 -8.36 11.69
N ARG A 483 35.71 -8.76 12.50
CA ARG A 483 36.86 -9.52 11.99
C ARG A 483 36.53 -11.00 11.86
N ARG A 484 35.67 -11.54 12.70
CA ARG A 484 35.07 -12.88 12.56
C ARG A 484 33.84 -12.80 11.65
N SER A 485 33.36 -13.96 11.15
CA SER A 485 32.24 -13.97 10.20
C SER A 485 31.01 -13.25 10.74
N GLU A 486 30.64 -13.55 11.97
CA GLU A 486 29.45 -13.03 12.66
C GLU A 486 29.83 -12.66 14.10
N ILE A 487 29.00 -11.86 14.76
CA ILE A 487 29.20 -11.45 16.17
C ILE A 487 29.20 -12.66 17.12
N GLU A 488 28.36 -13.66 16.83
CA GLU A 488 28.25 -14.90 17.62
C GLU A 488 29.56 -15.69 17.66
N ASN A 489 30.39 -15.57 16.62
CA ASN A 489 31.68 -16.26 16.57
C ASN A 489 32.66 -15.81 17.67
N TYR A 490 32.42 -14.66 18.29
CA TYR A 490 33.19 -14.22 19.47
C TYR A 490 32.83 -14.97 20.74
N LEU A 491 31.70 -15.70 20.76
CA LEU A 491 31.30 -16.60 21.85
C LEU A 491 31.91 -18.00 21.73
N ILE A 492 32.50 -18.34 20.58
CA ILE A 492 33.14 -19.65 20.34
C ILE A 492 34.50 -19.67 21.02
N ASN A 493 34.50 -20.10 22.31
CA ASN A 493 35.70 -20.30 23.10
C ASN A 493 35.47 -21.47 24.08
N CYS A 494 36.52 -22.20 24.43
CA CYS A 494 36.40 -23.41 25.24
C CYS A 494 35.67 -23.19 26.56
N ALA A 495 35.95 -22.13 27.27
CA ALA A 495 35.33 -21.85 28.57
C ALA A 495 33.84 -21.52 28.48
N VAL A 496 33.39 -20.83 27.38
CA VAL A 496 31.98 -20.54 27.13
C VAL A 496 31.24 -21.80 26.75
N LEU A 497 31.80 -22.59 25.82
CA LEU A 497 31.19 -23.84 25.36
C LEU A 497 31.09 -24.87 26.49
N ALA A 498 32.14 -25.03 27.29
CA ALA A 498 32.16 -25.94 28.45
C ALA A 498 31.04 -25.59 29.45
N ARG A 499 30.89 -24.30 29.80
CA ARG A 499 29.80 -23.85 30.66
C ARG A 499 28.41 -24.08 30.07
N ALA A 500 28.23 -23.79 28.77
CA ALA A 500 26.95 -24.01 28.07
C ALA A 500 26.57 -25.47 27.98
N ALA A 501 27.54 -26.35 27.69
CA ALA A 501 27.34 -27.79 27.59
C ALA A 501 27.38 -28.52 28.95
N LYS A 502 27.81 -27.83 30.02
CA LYS A 502 28.03 -28.41 31.38
C LYS A 502 29.04 -29.56 31.37
N ILE A 503 30.14 -29.40 30.62
CA ILE A 503 31.26 -30.34 30.52
C ILE A 503 32.56 -29.61 30.83
N SER A 504 33.69 -30.33 30.85
CA SER A 504 35.01 -29.72 31.09
C SER A 504 35.52 -29.01 29.80
N GLU A 505 36.46 -28.06 29.99
CA GLU A 505 37.11 -27.43 28.83
C GLU A 505 37.96 -28.45 28.01
N GLU A 506 38.52 -29.46 28.67
CA GLU A 506 39.23 -30.56 28.04
C GLU A 506 38.34 -31.40 27.13
N ASP A 507 37.11 -31.69 27.55
CA ASP A 507 36.12 -32.41 26.73
C ASP A 507 35.76 -31.60 25.49
N VAL A 508 35.63 -30.27 25.60
CA VAL A 508 35.38 -29.39 24.45
C VAL A 508 36.56 -29.43 23.48
N GLN A 509 37.79 -29.33 23.96
CA GLN A 509 38.98 -29.37 23.13
C GLN A 509 39.12 -30.74 22.41
N THR A 510 38.84 -31.82 23.14
CA THR A 510 38.83 -33.18 22.60
C THR A 510 37.83 -33.32 21.47
N PHE A 511 36.58 -32.87 21.70
CA PHE A 511 35.53 -32.88 20.69
C PHE A 511 35.92 -32.13 19.40
N PHE A 512 36.47 -30.90 19.57
CA PHE A 512 36.93 -30.14 18.40
C PHE A 512 38.06 -30.83 17.64
N SER A 513 38.98 -31.46 18.35
CA SER A 513 40.09 -32.18 17.77
C SER A 513 39.63 -33.43 17.01
N GLU A 514 38.71 -34.22 17.58
CA GLU A 514 38.13 -35.42 16.99
C GLU A 514 37.34 -35.15 15.70
N HIS A 515 36.70 -33.95 15.63
CA HIS A 515 35.91 -33.55 14.47
C HIS A 515 36.66 -32.64 13.47
N ALA A 516 37.98 -32.52 13.64
CA ALA A 516 38.83 -31.64 12.83
C ALA A 516 38.31 -30.18 12.76
N LEU A 517 37.72 -29.70 13.83
CA LEU A 517 37.26 -28.32 13.98
C LEU A 517 38.33 -27.48 14.69
N VAL A 518 38.43 -26.22 14.31
CA VAL A 518 39.39 -25.29 14.92
C VAL A 518 38.62 -24.25 15.73
N ILE A 519 38.95 -24.13 17.02
CA ILE A 519 38.46 -23.02 17.84
C ILE A 519 39.27 -21.78 17.43
N PRO A 520 38.59 -20.70 16.96
CA PRO A 520 39.29 -19.49 16.56
C PRO A 520 40.09 -18.87 17.71
N ASP A 521 41.36 -18.53 17.46
CA ASP A 521 42.16 -17.77 18.41
C ASP A 521 41.47 -16.43 18.75
N THR A 522 41.52 -16.03 20.02
CA THR A 522 40.90 -14.81 20.53
C THR A 522 41.58 -13.52 20.04
#